data_5e20d35c479aa1f7fc7d1df714e7c83f
#
_entry.id   5e20d35c479aa1f7fc7d1df714e7c83f
#
_cell.length_a   1.000
_cell.length_b   1.000
_cell.length_c   1.000
_cell.angle_alpha   90.00
_cell.angle_beta   90.00
_cell.angle_gamma   90.00
#
_symmetry.space_group_name_H-M   'P 1'
#
loop_
_entity.id
_entity.type
_entity.pdbx_description
1 polymer ?
#
loop_
_entity_poly.entity_id
_entity_poly.type
_entity_poly.pdbx_seq_one_letter_code
_entity_poly.pdbx_strand_id
1 'polypeptide(L)'
;MKRVAFLLLFVSSWAVPGAFAQENEHVLVGVFADYFRLSQTDTDLLGVGGRASFVGYKRLKLEAEMSYDFSKGFTEGFIDNSTGTVTFQRTNLRVIHGLFGPRINLGRHAVQPFITAKGGLINFRLDNSPATFGTFTSSVSGLRENNVMGTFYAGGGLEGHLGPIGLRLDIGDEMYFNNNTHHNLKATFGPIIRF
;
A
#
# COMPACT_ATOMS: atom_id res chain seq x y z
N MET A 1 5.20 -31.39 6.79
CA MET A 1 5.37 -31.12 8.22
C MET A 1 6.50 -30.15 8.58
N LYS A 2 7.58 -29.98 7.77
CA LYS A 2 8.69 -29.04 8.08
C LYS A 2 8.37 -27.55 7.87
N ARG A 3 7.38 -27.23 7.05
CA ARG A 3 7.00 -25.82 6.75
C ARG A 3 6.11 -25.15 7.81
N VAL A 4 5.37 -25.93 8.60
CA VAL A 4 4.52 -25.42 9.68
C VAL A 4 5.35 -25.06 10.92
N ALA A 5 6.45 -25.79 11.16
CA ALA A 5 7.36 -25.51 12.27
C ALA A 5 8.09 -24.17 12.12
N PHE A 6 8.36 -23.73 10.89
CA PHE A 6 9.02 -22.44 10.62
C PHE A 6 8.10 -21.25 10.90
N LEU A 7 6.80 -21.39 10.64
CA LEU A 7 5.81 -20.35 10.91
C LEU A 7 5.58 -20.17 12.43
N LEU A 8 5.60 -21.27 13.18
CA LEU A 8 5.47 -21.25 14.65
C LEU A 8 6.71 -20.65 15.34
N LEU A 9 7.90 -20.84 14.78
CA LEU A 9 9.13 -20.24 15.31
C LEU A 9 9.19 -18.74 15.08
N PHE A 10 8.59 -18.23 14.00
CA PHE A 10 8.51 -16.80 13.72
C PHE A 10 7.51 -16.09 14.64
N VAL A 11 6.43 -16.75 15.03
CA VAL A 11 5.43 -16.21 15.96
C VAL A 11 5.94 -16.21 17.41
N SER A 12 6.76 -17.18 17.81
CA SER A 12 7.27 -17.28 19.18
C SER A 12 8.40 -16.31 19.50
N SER A 13 9.11 -15.77 18.51
CA SER A 13 10.15 -14.74 18.71
C SER A 13 9.59 -13.34 19.03
N TRP A 14 8.27 -13.15 18.94
CA TRP A 14 7.59 -11.89 19.23
C TRP A 14 7.04 -11.80 20.67
N ALA A 15 7.22 -12.82 21.47
CA ALA A 15 6.92 -12.79 22.90
C ALA A 15 8.04 -12.07 23.66
N VAL A 16 8.29 -10.80 23.36
CA VAL A 16 9.11 -9.94 24.21
C VAL A 16 8.25 -9.54 25.41
N PRO A 17 8.71 -9.82 26.65
CA PRO A 17 7.93 -9.49 27.84
C PRO A 17 7.71 -7.98 27.92
N GLY A 18 6.47 -7.56 28.10
CA GLY A 18 6.05 -6.19 28.27
C GLY A 18 6.55 -5.58 29.59
N ALA A 19 7.80 -5.15 29.62
CA ALA A 19 8.42 -4.52 30.78
C ALA A 19 8.75 -3.02 30.55
N PHE A 20 8.33 -2.41 29.44
CA PHE A 20 8.60 -1.01 29.18
C PHE A 20 7.34 -0.22 28.83
N ALA A 21 6.31 -0.33 29.68
CA ALA A 21 5.20 0.62 29.66
C ALA A 21 5.60 1.84 30.51
N GLN A 22 6.54 2.65 30.02
CA GLN A 22 6.84 3.94 30.58
C GLN A 22 6.57 5.02 29.54
N GLU A 23 5.90 6.05 29.93
CA GLU A 23 5.23 7.21 29.33
C GLU A 23 5.87 7.94 28.12
N ASN A 24 6.86 7.36 27.46
CA ASN A 24 7.54 7.92 26.28
C ASN A 24 7.46 6.95 25.09
N GLU A 25 6.25 6.76 24.56
CA GLU A 25 6.08 6.02 23.30
C GLU A 25 6.67 6.84 22.14
N HIS A 26 7.86 6.49 21.71
CA HIS A 26 8.55 7.22 20.65
C HIS A 26 8.36 6.60 19.27
N VAL A 27 8.03 5.31 19.20
CA VAL A 27 7.95 4.56 17.94
C VAL A 27 6.69 3.69 17.89
N LEU A 28 6.02 3.73 16.77
CA LEU A 28 4.97 2.75 16.42
C LEU A 28 5.39 1.98 15.18
N VAL A 29 5.20 0.68 15.22
CA VAL A 29 5.42 -0.19 14.07
C VAL A 29 4.16 -1.00 13.81
N GLY A 30 3.81 -1.20 12.55
CA GLY A 30 2.64 -1.97 12.18
C GLY A 30 2.77 -2.65 10.84
N VAL A 31 1.99 -3.68 10.66
CA VAL A 31 1.75 -4.33 9.37
C VAL A 31 0.29 -4.13 9.00
N PHE A 32 -0.02 -4.15 7.71
CA PHE A 32 -1.39 -3.92 7.26
C PHE A 32 -1.71 -4.67 5.97
N ALA A 33 -2.98 -4.97 5.78
CA ALA A 33 -3.55 -5.28 4.48
C ALA A 33 -3.78 -3.97 3.73
N ASP A 34 -3.44 -3.94 2.45
CA ASP A 34 -3.60 -2.81 1.53
C ASP A 34 -4.68 -3.12 0.50
N TYR A 35 -5.57 -2.18 0.29
CA TYR A 35 -6.51 -2.15 -0.81
C TYR A 35 -6.24 -0.89 -1.63
N PHE A 36 -5.95 -1.07 -2.91
CA PHE A 36 -5.67 0.01 -3.83
C PHE A 36 -6.52 -0.11 -5.08
N ARG A 37 -7.37 0.89 -5.34
CA ARG A 37 -8.20 0.96 -6.54
C ARG A 37 -7.58 1.91 -7.54
N LEU A 38 -7.07 1.35 -8.61
CA LEU A 38 -6.51 2.10 -9.73
C LEU A 38 -7.64 2.59 -10.63
N SER A 39 -7.92 3.90 -10.58
CA SER A 39 -9.06 4.52 -11.27
C SER A 39 -8.95 4.52 -12.79
N GLN A 40 -7.73 4.52 -13.33
CA GLN A 40 -7.52 4.51 -14.79
C GLN A 40 -7.98 3.23 -15.48
N THR A 41 -7.86 2.10 -14.80
CA THR A 41 -8.18 0.77 -15.34
C THR A 41 -9.33 0.11 -14.61
N ASP A 42 -9.95 0.83 -13.66
CA ASP A 42 -11.00 0.34 -12.76
C ASP A 42 -10.62 -0.99 -12.10
N THR A 43 -9.37 -1.05 -11.63
CA THR A 43 -8.76 -2.27 -11.13
C THR A 43 -8.56 -2.20 -9.63
N ASP A 44 -9.10 -3.20 -8.93
CA ASP A 44 -8.89 -3.39 -7.50
C ASP A 44 -7.69 -4.30 -7.27
N LEU A 45 -6.72 -3.79 -6.51
CA LEU A 45 -5.53 -4.51 -6.09
C LEU A 45 -5.60 -4.74 -4.58
N LEU A 46 -5.08 -5.88 -4.15
CA LEU A 46 -4.93 -6.23 -2.74
C LEU A 46 -3.45 -6.48 -2.45
N GLY A 47 -3.01 -6.02 -1.31
CA GLY A 47 -1.62 -6.08 -0.94
C GLY A 47 -1.38 -6.20 0.56
N VAL A 48 -0.12 -6.11 0.91
CA VAL A 48 0.34 -6.06 2.30
C VAL A 48 1.43 -5.00 2.42
N GLY A 49 1.51 -4.39 3.59
CA GLY A 49 2.52 -3.38 3.86
C GLY A 49 2.97 -3.35 5.30
N GLY A 50 4.00 -2.54 5.52
CA GLY A 50 4.53 -2.20 6.82
C GLY A 50 4.59 -0.68 7.00
N ARG A 51 4.45 -0.23 8.23
CA ARG A 51 4.60 1.18 8.59
C ARG A 51 5.40 1.35 9.86
N ALA A 52 6.13 2.46 9.93
CA ALA A 52 6.79 2.91 11.13
C ALA A 52 6.47 4.39 11.35
N SER A 53 6.10 4.76 12.57
CA SER A 53 5.81 6.14 12.92
C SER A 53 6.69 6.55 14.08
N PHE A 54 7.26 7.76 13.99
CA PHE A 54 8.05 8.38 15.04
C PHE A 54 7.28 9.55 15.63
N VAL A 55 7.18 9.58 16.95
CA VAL A 55 6.50 10.67 17.64
C VAL A 55 7.43 11.89 17.68
N GLY A 56 7.11 12.92 16.91
CA GLY A 56 7.88 14.15 16.87
C GLY A 56 7.50 15.14 17.97
N TYR A 57 6.21 15.44 18.10
CA TYR A 57 5.73 16.42 19.08
C TYR A 57 4.25 16.17 19.40
N LYS A 58 3.92 15.92 20.66
CA LYS A 58 2.55 15.74 21.22
C LYS A 58 1.53 14.96 20.37
N ARG A 59 1.09 15.53 19.26
CA ARG A 59 0.07 14.97 18.34
C ARG A 59 0.60 14.73 16.93
N LEU A 60 1.78 15.26 16.63
CA LEU A 60 2.42 15.16 15.33
C LEU A 60 3.37 13.96 15.34
N LYS A 61 3.14 13.04 14.42
CA LYS A 61 3.99 11.88 14.15
C LYS A 61 4.53 11.99 12.72
N LEU A 62 5.75 11.56 12.50
CA LEU A 62 6.29 11.32 11.16
C LEU A 62 6.14 9.83 10.86
N GLU A 63 5.62 9.51 9.70
CA GLU A 63 5.31 8.15 9.31
C GLU A 63 5.94 7.77 7.98
N ALA A 64 6.61 6.63 7.97
CA ALA A 64 7.07 5.95 6.76
C ALA A 64 6.23 4.70 6.55
N GLU A 65 5.82 4.47 5.31
CA GLU A 65 4.98 3.36 4.90
C GLU A 65 5.49 2.77 3.59
N MET A 66 5.48 1.44 3.51
CA MET A 66 5.77 0.72 2.29
C MET A 66 4.75 -0.40 2.12
N SER A 67 4.16 -0.52 0.92
CA SER A 67 3.24 -1.59 0.60
C SER A 67 3.54 -2.22 -0.76
N TYR A 68 3.12 -3.47 -0.88
CA TYR A 68 3.24 -4.29 -2.06
C TYR A 68 1.89 -4.89 -2.40
N ASP A 69 1.35 -4.50 -3.54
CA ASP A 69 0.11 -5.06 -4.06
C ASP A 69 0.38 -6.28 -4.93
N PHE A 70 -0.35 -7.35 -4.64
CA PHE A 70 -0.22 -8.62 -5.33
C PHE A 70 -0.63 -8.49 -6.80
N SER A 71 0.04 -9.26 -7.64
CA SER A 71 -0.19 -9.24 -9.08
C SER A 71 -1.62 -9.59 -9.44
N LYS A 72 -2.24 -8.74 -10.25
CA LYS A 72 -3.53 -8.99 -10.88
C LYS A 72 -3.34 -9.21 -12.37
N GLY A 73 -3.86 -10.32 -12.86
CA GLY A 73 -3.80 -10.68 -14.28
C GLY A 73 -4.92 -10.00 -15.07
N PHE A 74 -4.55 -9.39 -16.17
CA PHE A 74 -5.46 -8.88 -17.19
C PHE A 74 -5.35 -9.76 -18.41
N THR A 75 -6.49 -10.09 -19.03
CA THR A 75 -6.53 -10.82 -20.30
C THR A 75 -7.32 -9.99 -21.28
N GLU A 76 -6.71 -9.64 -22.39
CA GLU A 76 -7.34 -8.89 -23.46
C GLU A 76 -7.28 -9.68 -24.76
N GLY A 77 -8.38 -9.67 -25.50
CA GLY A 77 -8.47 -10.31 -26.81
C GLY A 77 -8.26 -9.29 -27.94
N PHE A 78 -7.34 -9.56 -28.80
CA PHE A 78 -7.07 -8.77 -30.01
C PHE A 78 -7.59 -9.51 -31.23
N ILE A 79 -8.34 -8.79 -32.07
CA ILE A 79 -8.80 -9.31 -33.37
C ILE A 79 -7.89 -8.73 -34.43
N ASP A 80 -7.17 -9.59 -35.12
CA ASP A 80 -6.46 -9.21 -36.35
C ASP A 80 -7.48 -9.10 -37.48
N ASN A 81 -7.78 -7.88 -37.89
CA ASN A 81 -8.77 -7.62 -38.93
C ASN A 81 -8.38 -8.16 -40.30
N SER A 82 -7.13 -8.52 -40.52
CA SER A 82 -6.67 -9.10 -41.81
C SER A 82 -6.82 -10.61 -41.88
N THR A 83 -6.71 -11.30 -40.75
CA THR A 83 -6.77 -12.78 -40.69
C THR A 83 -7.99 -13.30 -39.93
N GLY A 84 -8.74 -12.43 -39.24
CA GLY A 84 -9.83 -12.81 -38.37
C GLY A 84 -9.40 -13.58 -37.10
N THR A 85 -8.11 -13.66 -36.83
CA THR A 85 -7.55 -14.40 -35.70
C THR A 85 -7.71 -13.61 -34.40
N VAL A 86 -8.24 -14.25 -33.37
CA VAL A 86 -8.34 -13.69 -32.01
C VAL A 86 -7.14 -14.17 -31.19
N THR A 87 -6.32 -13.23 -30.72
CA THR A 87 -5.18 -13.52 -29.86
C THR A 87 -5.46 -12.99 -28.45
N PHE A 88 -5.37 -13.85 -27.44
CA PHE A 88 -5.51 -13.47 -26.03
C PHE A 88 -4.15 -13.23 -25.40
N GLN A 89 -3.96 -12.05 -24.83
CA GLN A 89 -2.74 -11.71 -24.09
C GLN A 89 -3.01 -11.54 -22.62
N ARG A 90 -2.16 -12.13 -21.78
CA ARG A 90 -2.19 -12.01 -20.33
C ARG A 90 -1.03 -11.16 -19.85
N THR A 91 -1.33 -10.12 -19.06
CA THR A 91 -0.36 -9.25 -18.41
C THR A 91 -0.67 -9.20 -16.92
N ASN A 92 0.34 -9.27 -16.08
CA ASN A 92 0.19 -9.16 -14.63
C ASN A 92 0.74 -7.80 -14.17
N LEU A 93 -0.10 -7.03 -13.48
CA LEU A 93 0.28 -5.75 -12.87
C LEU A 93 0.57 -5.95 -11.38
N ARG A 94 1.71 -5.45 -10.92
CA ARG A 94 2.08 -5.32 -9.51
C ARG A 94 2.39 -3.87 -9.19
N VAL A 95 2.07 -3.44 -7.98
CA VAL A 95 2.34 -2.08 -7.55
C VAL A 95 3.12 -2.09 -6.23
N ILE A 96 4.10 -1.20 -6.13
CA ILE A 96 4.86 -0.97 -4.90
C ILE A 96 4.73 0.49 -4.54
N HIS A 97 4.35 0.77 -3.30
CA HIS A 97 4.21 2.11 -2.76
C HIS A 97 5.29 2.36 -1.70
N GLY A 98 5.85 3.56 -1.71
CA GLY A 98 6.71 4.06 -0.64
C GLY A 98 6.28 5.46 -0.28
N LEU A 99 5.72 5.67 0.91
CA LEU A 99 5.13 6.92 1.36
C LEU A 99 5.80 7.40 2.66
N PHE A 100 6.00 8.71 2.77
CA PHE A 100 6.54 9.34 3.96
C PHE A 100 5.86 10.69 4.19
N GLY A 101 5.52 10.99 5.45
CA GLY A 101 4.95 12.30 5.77
C GLY A 101 4.36 12.40 7.17
N PRO A 102 3.81 13.58 7.50
CA PRO A 102 3.21 13.85 8.80
C PRO A 102 1.84 13.19 8.98
N ARG A 103 1.56 12.81 10.21
CA ARG A 103 0.26 12.38 10.72
C ARG A 103 -0.08 13.15 11.96
N ILE A 104 -1.31 13.62 12.08
CA ILE A 104 -1.82 14.38 13.21
C ILE A 104 -2.96 13.61 13.86
N ASN A 105 -2.80 13.24 15.13
CA ASN A 105 -3.86 12.63 15.92
C ASN A 105 -4.80 13.72 16.46
N LEU A 106 -6.10 13.56 16.21
CA LEU A 106 -7.14 14.53 16.59
C LEU A 106 -7.73 14.28 18.00
N GLY A 107 -7.45 13.12 18.59
CA GLY A 107 -7.95 12.71 19.91
C GLY A 107 -6.86 12.21 20.86
N ARG A 108 -7.24 11.96 22.12
CA ARG A 108 -6.42 11.34 23.18
C ARG A 108 -7.10 10.15 23.86
N HIS A 109 -8.22 9.67 23.29
CA HIS A 109 -8.99 8.55 23.83
C HIS A 109 -8.43 7.21 23.30
N ALA A 110 -8.98 6.12 23.82
CA ALA A 110 -8.64 4.78 23.36
C ALA A 110 -8.84 4.57 21.85
N VAL A 111 -9.79 5.31 21.25
CA VAL A 111 -9.98 5.42 19.81
C VAL A 111 -9.64 6.84 19.38
N GLN A 112 -8.70 6.99 18.49
CA GLN A 112 -8.15 8.28 18.05
C GLN A 112 -8.34 8.45 16.55
N PRO A 113 -9.16 9.40 16.11
CA PRO A 113 -9.17 9.82 14.73
C PRO A 113 -7.86 10.55 14.40
N PHE A 114 -7.41 10.41 13.16
CA PHE A 114 -6.22 11.10 12.66
C PHE A 114 -6.41 11.54 11.20
N ILE A 115 -5.59 12.50 10.81
CA ILE A 115 -5.40 12.90 9.42
C ILE A 115 -3.93 12.76 9.05
N THR A 116 -3.65 12.49 7.78
CA THR A 116 -2.29 12.29 7.29
C THR A 116 -2.13 12.84 5.88
N ALA A 117 -0.94 13.33 5.59
CA ALA A 117 -0.51 13.72 4.26
C ALA A 117 0.90 13.19 4.04
N LYS A 118 1.11 12.42 2.99
CA LYS A 118 2.38 11.75 2.71
C LYS A 118 2.78 11.97 1.26
N GLY A 119 4.04 12.23 1.01
CA GLY A 119 4.63 12.20 -0.32
C GLY A 119 5.46 10.95 -0.49
N GLY A 120 5.69 10.55 -1.74
CA GLY A 120 6.48 9.35 -1.96
C GLY A 120 6.64 8.96 -3.41
N LEU A 121 6.83 7.67 -3.60
CA LEU A 121 7.02 7.05 -4.91
C LEU A 121 6.09 5.85 -5.06
N ILE A 122 5.53 5.70 -6.25
CA ILE A 122 4.78 4.54 -6.67
C ILE A 122 5.51 3.89 -7.85
N ASN A 123 5.62 2.57 -7.84
CA ASN A 123 6.29 1.79 -8.88
C ASN A 123 5.33 0.74 -9.45
N PHE A 124 5.00 0.87 -10.72
CA PHE A 124 4.21 -0.10 -11.47
C PHE A 124 5.12 -1.09 -12.17
N ARG A 125 4.95 -2.38 -11.89
CA ARG A 125 5.65 -3.46 -12.55
C ARG A 125 4.69 -4.31 -13.35
N LEU A 126 4.95 -4.39 -14.65
CA LEU A 126 4.25 -5.25 -15.57
C LEU A 126 5.12 -6.46 -15.88
N ASP A 127 4.65 -7.64 -15.48
CA ASP A 127 5.25 -8.89 -15.90
C ASP A 127 4.58 -9.31 -17.19
N ASN A 128 5.21 -9.09 -18.29
CA ASN A 128 4.69 -9.56 -19.56
C ASN A 128 5.76 -10.24 -20.39
N SER A 129 5.32 -11.23 -21.05
CA SER A 129 5.90 -11.68 -22.30
C SER A 129 5.43 -10.74 -23.41
N PRO A 130 6.31 -10.45 -24.35
CA PRO A 130 6.16 -9.31 -25.22
C PRO A 130 4.98 -9.46 -26.14
N ALA A 131 4.19 -8.44 -26.19
CA ALA A 131 3.52 -8.20 -27.43
C ALA A 131 3.39 -6.71 -27.70
N THR A 132 3.80 -6.40 -28.80
CA THR A 132 3.67 -5.18 -29.57
C THR A 132 2.25 -5.07 -30.12
N PHE A 133 1.17 -4.83 -29.35
CA PHE A 133 -0.14 -4.77 -29.99
C PHE A 133 -1.19 -3.94 -29.28
N GLY A 134 -1.83 -3.06 -30.05
CA GLY A 134 -3.11 -2.44 -29.79
C GLY A 134 -3.13 -1.24 -28.85
N THR A 135 -4.25 -0.56 -28.81
CA THR A 135 -4.50 0.65 -28.01
C THR A 135 -4.36 0.44 -26.51
N PHE A 136 -4.63 -0.77 -26.00
CA PHE A 136 -4.39 -1.11 -24.59
C PHE A 136 -2.89 -1.14 -24.28
N THR A 137 -2.10 -1.76 -25.16
CA THR A 137 -0.64 -1.82 -24.98
C THR A 137 -0.01 -0.43 -25.00
N SER A 138 -0.53 0.51 -25.78
CA SER A 138 -0.03 1.89 -25.77
C SER A 138 -0.41 2.66 -24.50
N SER A 139 -1.59 2.41 -23.93
CA SER A 139 -1.98 2.99 -22.64
C SER A 139 -1.17 2.41 -21.48
N VAL A 140 -0.85 1.10 -21.55
CA VAL A 140 -0.04 0.40 -20.57
C VAL A 140 1.46 0.63 -20.79
N SER A 141 1.93 0.86 -22.03
CA SER A 141 3.33 1.18 -22.30
C SER A 141 3.74 2.54 -21.76
N GLY A 142 2.81 3.50 -21.68
CA GLY A 142 3.05 4.75 -20.96
C GLY A 142 3.34 4.55 -19.47
N LEU A 143 2.75 3.53 -18.83
CA LEU A 143 3.08 3.12 -17.45
C LEU A 143 4.42 2.36 -17.39
N ARG A 144 4.83 1.69 -18.46
CA ARG A 144 6.07 0.93 -18.53
C ARG A 144 7.31 1.80 -18.74
N GLU A 145 7.20 2.88 -19.49
CA GLU A 145 8.30 3.81 -19.74
C GLU A 145 8.66 4.63 -18.51
N ASN A 146 7.69 4.87 -17.60
CA ASN A 146 7.88 5.51 -16.31
C ASN A 146 7.50 4.55 -15.17
N ASN A 147 8.37 3.60 -14.87
CA ASN A 147 8.12 2.60 -13.83
C ASN A 147 7.99 3.19 -12.42
N VAL A 148 8.65 4.32 -12.16
CA VAL A 148 8.63 5.01 -10.85
C VAL A 148 8.08 6.41 -11.04
N MET A 149 7.00 6.72 -10.34
CA MET A 149 6.34 8.02 -10.38
C MET A 149 6.26 8.61 -8.99
N GLY A 150 6.31 9.95 -8.92
CA GLY A 150 6.02 10.68 -7.70
C GLY A 150 4.54 10.48 -7.30
N THR A 151 4.28 10.28 -6.01
CA THR A 151 2.94 10.14 -5.47
C THR A 151 2.72 11.03 -4.26
N PHE A 152 1.47 11.40 -4.03
CA PHE A 152 1.02 12.11 -2.85
C PHE A 152 -0.25 11.45 -2.32
N TYR A 153 -0.26 11.15 -1.03
CA TYR A 153 -1.39 10.57 -0.33
C TYR A 153 -1.97 11.55 0.66
N ALA A 154 -3.27 11.77 0.59
CA ALA A 154 -4.03 12.53 1.58
C ALA A 154 -5.17 11.67 2.12
N GLY A 155 -5.21 11.48 3.43
CA GLY A 155 -6.19 10.59 4.02
C GLY A 155 -6.38 10.82 5.51
N GLY A 156 -7.15 9.92 6.10
CA GLY A 156 -7.41 9.89 7.52
C GLY A 156 -7.96 8.56 7.95
N GLY A 157 -8.09 8.38 9.25
CA GLY A 157 -8.53 7.10 9.77
C GLY A 157 -8.77 7.10 11.25
N LEU A 158 -8.89 5.89 11.77
CA LEU A 158 -9.10 5.60 13.18
C LEU A 158 -8.00 4.66 13.68
N GLU A 159 -7.46 4.98 14.82
CA GLU A 159 -6.49 4.17 15.54
C GLU A 159 -7.02 3.86 16.92
N GLY A 160 -7.19 2.58 17.23
CA GLY A 160 -7.66 2.10 18.54
C GLY A 160 -6.55 1.33 19.25
N HIS A 161 -6.40 1.55 20.56
CA HIS A 161 -5.34 0.92 21.36
C HIS A 161 -5.90 0.21 22.59
N LEU A 162 -5.36 -0.98 22.85
CA LEU A 162 -5.51 -1.76 24.06
C LEU A 162 -4.11 -2.08 24.60
N GLY A 163 -3.59 -1.21 25.48
CA GLY A 163 -2.19 -1.31 25.93
C GLY A 163 -1.20 -1.06 24.78
N PRO A 164 -0.14 -1.88 24.66
CA PRO A 164 0.88 -1.69 23.62
C PRO A 164 0.41 -2.07 22.20
N ILE A 165 -0.70 -2.80 22.09
CA ILE A 165 -1.23 -3.27 20.81
C ILE A 165 -2.42 -2.41 20.41
N GLY A 166 -2.50 -2.09 19.13
CA GLY A 166 -3.63 -1.36 18.54
C GLY A 166 -4.05 -1.92 17.21
N LEU A 167 -5.17 -1.40 16.73
CA LEU A 167 -5.68 -1.62 15.37
C LEU A 167 -5.82 -0.26 14.69
N ARG A 168 -5.50 -0.21 13.41
CA ARG A 168 -5.62 1.01 12.63
C ARG A 168 -6.30 0.74 11.30
N LEU A 169 -7.24 1.63 10.99
CA LEU A 169 -7.88 1.77 9.68
C LEU A 169 -7.49 3.14 9.11
N ASP A 170 -7.03 3.17 7.87
CA ASP A 170 -6.66 4.37 7.13
C ASP A 170 -7.33 4.35 5.76
N ILE A 171 -7.88 5.48 5.33
CA ILE A 171 -8.55 5.61 4.04
C ILE A 171 -8.20 6.98 3.44
N GLY A 172 -7.90 7.02 2.14
CA GLY A 172 -7.56 8.27 1.48
C GLY A 172 -7.40 8.15 -0.02
N ASP A 173 -6.99 9.26 -0.59
CA ASP A 173 -6.70 9.41 -2.01
C ASP A 173 -5.18 9.41 -2.22
N GLU A 174 -4.69 8.43 -2.97
CA GLU A 174 -3.30 8.38 -3.43
C GLU A 174 -3.23 8.87 -4.88
N MET A 175 -2.67 10.05 -5.04
CA MET A 175 -2.50 10.71 -6.34
C MET A 175 -1.10 10.44 -6.87
N TYR A 176 -0.97 9.94 -8.10
CA TYR A 176 0.33 9.88 -8.77
C TYR A 176 0.37 10.79 -9.99
N PHE A 177 1.58 11.22 -10.33
CA PHE A 177 1.83 12.23 -11.35
C PHE A 177 2.52 11.61 -12.56
N ASN A 178 1.77 11.45 -13.64
CA ASN A 178 2.26 10.98 -14.92
C ASN A 178 1.59 11.79 -16.04
N ASN A 179 2.22 12.90 -16.44
CA ASN A 179 1.68 13.94 -17.34
C ASN A 179 0.37 14.58 -16.86
N ASN A 180 -0.46 13.83 -16.12
CA ASN A 180 -1.68 14.27 -15.45
C ASN A 180 -1.68 13.77 -14.00
N THR A 181 -2.59 14.29 -13.19
CA THR A 181 -2.85 13.81 -11.84
C THR A 181 -3.90 12.70 -11.89
N HIS A 182 -3.57 11.54 -11.34
CA HIS A 182 -4.45 10.38 -11.27
C HIS A 182 -4.81 10.07 -9.82
N HIS A 183 -6.09 10.13 -9.52
CA HIS A 183 -6.66 9.90 -8.20
C HIS A 183 -7.01 8.44 -8.00
N ASN A 184 -6.59 7.85 -6.88
CA ASN A 184 -6.80 6.43 -6.58
C ASN A 184 -7.20 6.25 -5.12
N LEU A 185 -8.25 5.47 -4.89
CA LEU A 185 -8.65 5.13 -3.53
C LEU A 185 -7.67 4.12 -2.94
N LYS A 186 -7.11 4.46 -1.77
CA LYS A 186 -6.30 3.56 -0.96
C LYS A 186 -6.94 3.38 0.41
N ALA A 187 -7.05 2.13 0.86
CA ALA A 187 -7.50 1.81 2.20
C ALA A 187 -6.59 0.75 2.82
N THR A 188 -6.16 0.98 4.07
CA THR A 188 -5.29 0.05 4.79
C THR A 188 -5.87 -0.30 6.14
N PHE A 189 -5.73 -1.57 6.52
CA PHE A 189 -6.17 -2.06 7.83
C PHE A 189 -5.15 -3.03 8.42
N GLY A 190 -4.80 -2.85 9.69
CA GLY A 190 -3.87 -3.76 10.35
C GLY A 190 -3.52 -3.43 11.79
N PRO A 191 -2.82 -4.36 12.46
CA PRO A 191 -2.31 -4.16 13.80
C PRO A 191 -1.11 -3.20 13.84
N ILE A 192 -0.98 -2.54 14.97
CA ILE A 192 0.14 -1.66 15.31
C ILE A 192 0.63 -1.98 16.73
N ILE A 193 1.92 -1.81 16.95
CA ILE A 193 2.57 -2.01 18.27
C ILE A 193 3.30 -0.72 18.62
N ARG A 194 3.18 -0.32 19.89
CA ARG A 194 3.86 0.84 20.47
C ARG A 194 5.08 0.39 21.27
N PHE A 195 6.16 1.12 21.10
CA PHE A 195 7.43 0.92 21.82
C PHE A 195 7.87 2.22 22.49
#